data_c4e130c29f23416879d4842e6f86f441
#
_entry.id   c4e130c29f23416879d4842e6f86f441
#
_cell.length_a   1.000
_cell.length_b   1.000
_cell.length_c   1.000
_cell.angle_alpha   90.00
_cell.angle_beta   90.00
_cell.angle_gamma   90.00
#
_symmetry.space_group_name_H-M   'P 1'
#
loop_
_entity.id
_entity.type
_entity.pdbx_description
1 polymer ?
#
loop_
_entity_poly.entity_id
_entity_poly.type
_entity_poly.pdbx_seq_one_letter_code
_entity_poly.pdbx_strand_id
1 'polypeptide(L)'
;MTKPNFIFFDTETSGGRGLADILTIDALFCDHNLNLLESFSSKARLRKSRVYEIDSFLVNGLDPFEMDTSKNSNFDLTKEANDKFRSWVNKGPVFFCAHNGYGFDYMLTSQHLFSNLFTWPWIFSTGNARQIDSLPIVQNFDFYAPNKIATELNEKSNKVFKLGSLCKANGFEIKELHSSRG
;
A
#
# COMPACT_ATOMS: atom_id res chain seq x y z
N MET A 1 -23.22 -17.50 -3.52
CA MET A 1 -21.81 -17.10 -3.64
C MET A 1 -21.49 -16.15 -2.48
N THR A 2 -20.43 -16.42 -1.74
CA THR A 2 -19.94 -15.48 -0.70
C THR A 2 -19.45 -14.21 -1.36
N LYS A 3 -19.89 -13.05 -0.85
CA LYS A 3 -19.41 -11.76 -1.32
C LYS A 3 -17.93 -11.58 -0.91
N PRO A 4 -17.08 -10.99 -1.75
CA PRO A 4 -15.68 -10.78 -1.43
C PRO A 4 -15.51 -9.68 -0.37
N ASN A 5 -14.49 -9.85 0.47
CA ASN A 5 -13.99 -8.80 1.36
C ASN A 5 -12.91 -7.98 0.64
N PHE A 6 -12.45 -6.90 1.28
CA PHE A 6 -11.43 -6.01 0.74
C PHE A 6 -10.24 -5.91 1.70
N ILE A 7 -9.03 -5.92 1.14
CA ILE A 7 -7.79 -5.63 1.85
C ILE A 7 -7.20 -4.40 1.17
N PHE A 8 -7.35 -3.24 1.78
CA PHE A 8 -6.66 -2.03 1.35
C PHE A 8 -5.28 -2.04 1.99
N PHE A 9 -4.23 -1.82 1.22
CA PHE A 9 -2.89 -1.75 1.77
C PHE A 9 -2.01 -0.75 1.01
N ASP A 10 -1.02 -0.26 1.72
CA ASP A 10 -0.04 0.71 1.26
C ASP A 10 1.33 0.37 1.84
N THR A 11 2.39 0.75 1.13
CA THR A 11 3.76 0.48 1.53
C THR A 11 4.60 1.74 1.45
N GLU A 12 5.36 2.04 2.50
CA GLU A 12 6.38 3.07 2.45
C GLU A 12 7.76 2.43 2.28
N THR A 13 8.61 3.08 1.50
CA THR A 13 9.87 2.49 1.06
C THR A 13 11.05 3.42 1.21
N SER A 14 12.24 2.85 1.19
CA SER A 14 13.51 3.57 1.28
C SER A 14 13.94 4.25 -0.03
N GLY A 15 13.14 4.16 -1.08
CA GLY A 15 13.41 4.74 -2.40
C GLY A 15 12.37 4.36 -3.42
N GLY A 16 12.35 5.06 -4.56
CA GLY A 16 11.37 4.87 -5.64
C GLY A 16 11.70 3.74 -6.63
N ARG A 17 12.73 2.96 -6.42
CA ARG A 17 13.21 1.94 -7.37
C ARG A 17 12.99 0.52 -6.85
N GLY A 18 12.89 -0.44 -7.77
CA GLY A 18 12.61 -1.85 -7.48
C GLY A 18 13.60 -2.61 -6.57
N LEU A 19 14.67 -1.97 -6.09
CA LEU A 19 15.58 -2.48 -5.07
C LEU A 19 15.40 -1.80 -3.71
N ALA A 20 14.39 -0.95 -3.58
CA ALA A 20 14.09 -0.28 -2.32
C ALA A 20 13.64 -1.28 -1.26
N ASP A 21 13.99 -1.00 -0.01
CA ASP A 21 13.45 -1.75 1.12
C ASP A 21 12.05 -1.25 1.45
N ILE A 22 11.14 -2.16 1.75
CA ILE A 22 9.87 -1.80 2.38
C ILE A 22 10.16 -1.42 3.82
N LEU A 23 9.77 -0.23 4.21
CA LEU A 23 9.95 0.30 5.55
C LEU A 23 8.70 0.13 6.42
N THR A 24 7.52 0.35 5.83
CA THR A 24 6.24 0.09 6.50
C THR A 24 5.29 -0.65 5.57
N ILE A 25 4.38 -1.42 6.16
CA ILE A 25 3.19 -1.95 5.50
C ILE A 25 2.01 -1.66 6.40
N ASP A 26 1.05 -0.92 5.89
CA ASP A 26 -0.22 -0.64 6.53
C ASP A 26 -1.35 -1.28 5.74
N ALA A 27 -2.31 -1.92 6.43
CA ALA A 27 -3.42 -2.57 5.76
C ALA A 27 -4.71 -2.56 6.58
N LEU A 28 -5.83 -2.46 5.88
CA LEU A 28 -7.18 -2.52 6.42
C LEU A 28 -7.92 -3.69 5.80
N PHE A 29 -8.49 -4.56 6.62
CA PHE A 29 -9.36 -5.63 6.18
C PHE A 29 -10.81 -5.23 6.42
N CYS A 30 -11.58 -5.12 5.36
CA CYS A 30 -12.97 -4.68 5.39
C CYS A 30 -13.90 -5.75 4.81
N ASP A 31 -15.15 -5.77 5.30
CA ASP A 31 -16.20 -6.58 4.70
C ASP A 31 -16.66 -6.02 3.34
N HIS A 32 -17.59 -6.72 2.69
CA HIS A 32 -18.15 -6.32 1.40
C HIS A 32 -18.96 -5.00 1.43
N ASN A 33 -19.31 -4.47 2.61
CA ASN A 33 -19.95 -3.18 2.81
C ASN A 33 -18.94 -2.09 3.21
N LEU A 34 -17.65 -2.42 3.17
CA LEU A 34 -16.53 -1.56 3.58
C LEU A 34 -16.49 -1.25 5.09
N ASN A 35 -17.16 -2.06 5.93
CA ASN A 35 -16.95 -1.96 7.36
C ASN A 35 -15.60 -2.53 7.74
N LEU A 36 -14.82 -1.78 8.51
CA LEU A 36 -13.52 -2.23 9.00
C LEU A 36 -13.69 -3.42 9.96
N LEU A 37 -13.02 -4.52 9.65
CA LEU A 37 -12.99 -5.74 10.47
C LEU A 37 -11.70 -5.84 11.28
N GLU A 38 -10.57 -5.58 10.64
CA GLU A 38 -9.25 -5.66 11.25
C GLU A 38 -8.30 -4.64 10.57
N SER A 39 -7.25 -4.26 11.29
CA SER A 39 -6.15 -3.47 10.75
C SER A 39 -4.82 -4.18 11.02
N PHE A 40 -3.82 -3.84 10.22
CA PHE A 40 -2.45 -4.29 10.38
C PHE A 40 -1.51 -3.13 10.08
N SER A 41 -0.49 -2.97 10.89
CA SER A 41 0.59 -2.02 10.67
C SER A 41 1.88 -2.66 11.17
N SER A 42 2.92 -2.61 10.37
CA SER A 42 4.25 -3.06 10.76
C SER A 42 5.32 -2.18 10.12
N LYS A 43 6.40 -1.94 10.86
CA LYS A 43 7.54 -1.15 10.38
C LYS A 43 8.85 -1.89 10.62
N ALA A 44 9.76 -1.80 9.63
CA ALA A 44 11.10 -2.37 9.71
C ALA A 44 12.13 -1.32 10.10
N ARG A 45 13.19 -1.75 10.79
CA ARG A 45 14.38 -0.92 11.00
C ARG A 45 15.19 -0.77 9.72
N LEU A 46 15.95 0.31 9.63
CA LEU A 46 16.87 0.55 8.54
C LEU A 46 17.99 -0.50 8.51
N ARG A 47 18.38 -0.94 7.33
CA ARG A 47 19.51 -1.85 7.14
C ARG A 47 20.80 -1.05 7.00
N LYS A 48 21.76 -1.23 7.90
CA LYS A 48 23.06 -0.53 7.90
C LYS A 48 23.88 -0.69 6.61
N SER A 49 23.62 -1.75 5.84
CA SER A 49 24.29 -2.04 4.57
C SER A 49 23.65 -1.39 3.34
N ARG A 50 22.62 -0.58 3.51
CA ARG A 50 21.88 0.05 2.40
C ARG A 50 22.10 1.55 2.38
N VAL A 51 22.10 2.10 1.17
CA VAL A 51 22.01 3.54 0.93
C VAL A 51 20.54 3.87 0.75
N TYR A 52 20.08 4.89 1.46
CA TYR A 52 18.69 5.34 1.44
C TYR A 52 18.56 6.68 0.73
N GLU A 53 17.48 6.83 -0.02
CA GLU A 53 17.15 8.10 -0.68
C GLU A 53 16.48 9.02 0.35
N ILE A 54 17.16 10.11 0.74
CA ILE A 54 16.63 11.08 1.73
C ILE A 54 15.25 11.60 1.31
N ASP A 55 15.07 11.85 0.02
CA ASP A 55 13.80 12.34 -0.53
C ASP A 55 12.63 11.38 -0.24
N SER A 56 12.88 10.07 -0.18
CA SER A 56 11.84 9.11 0.18
C SER A 56 11.34 9.29 1.61
N PHE A 57 12.22 9.57 2.56
CA PHE A 57 11.82 9.83 3.94
C PHE A 57 11.02 11.14 4.07
N LEU A 58 11.39 12.17 3.30
CA LEU A 58 10.65 13.44 3.27
C LEU A 58 9.26 13.26 2.68
N VAL A 59 9.14 12.49 1.59
CA VAL A 59 7.85 12.21 0.96
C VAL A 59 6.96 11.35 1.86
N ASN A 60 7.55 10.33 2.48
CA ASN A 60 6.82 9.36 3.31
C ASN A 60 6.55 9.89 4.73
N GLY A 61 7.14 11.03 5.11
CA GLY A 61 7.03 11.57 6.47
C GLY A 61 7.65 10.67 7.56
N LEU A 62 8.53 9.74 7.17
CA LEU A 62 9.21 8.84 8.09
C LEU A 62 10.44 9.51 8.70
N ASP A 63 10.61 9.38 10.00
CA ASP A 63 11.83 9.78 10.68
C ASP A 63 12.85 8.63 10.64
N PRO A 64 14.03 8.82 9.97
CA PRO A 64 15.06 7.80 9.94
C PRO A 64 15.55 7.35 11.32
N PHE A 65 15.56 8.25 12.30
CA PHE A 65 15.98 7.92 13.67
C PHE A 65 14.95 7.03 14.38
N GLU A 66 13.65 7.31 14.19
CA GLU A 66 12.59 6.42 14.69
C GLU A 66 12.65 5.05 14.02
N MET A 67 12.90 5.00 12.72
CA MET A 67 13.04 3.75 11.98
C MET A 67 14.21 2.90 12.48
N ASP A 68 15.36 3.50 12.80
CA ASP A 68 16.54 2.76 13.30
C ASP A 68 16.27 2.11 14.68
N THR A 69 15.31 2.61 15.44
CA THR A 69 14.89 2.04 16.73
C THR A 69 13.86 0.92 16.62
N SER A 70 13.29 0.68 15.44
CA SER A 70 12.33 -0.42 15.25
C SER A 70 12.97 -1.77 15.57
N LYS A 71 12.20 -2.63 16.27
CA LYS A 71 12.65 -3.98 16.64
C LYS A 71 12.67 -4.94 15.45
N ASN A 72 11.73 -4.76 14.51
CA ASN A 72 11.56 -5.66 13.38
C ASN A 72 12.63 -5.43 12.32
N SER A 73 13.20 -6.50 11.80
CA SER A 73 13.95 -6.46 10.56
C SER A 73 13.00 -6.41 9.36
N ASN A 74 13.53 -6.12 8.18
CA ASN A 74 12.75 -6.20 6.94
C ASN A 74 12.21 -7.63 6.69
N PHE A 75 12.92 -8.66 7.16
CA PHE A 75 12.43 -10.04 7.14
C PHE A 75 11.22 -10.22 8.06
N ASP A 76 11.28 -9.71 9.30
CA ASP A 76 10.18 -9.84 10.27
C ASP A 76 8.93 -9.11 9.77
N LEU A 77 9.07 -7.88 9.25
CA LEU A 77 7.98 -7.13 8.65
C LEU A 77 7.33 -7.92 7.52
N THR A 78 8.14 -8.48 6.60
CA THR A 78 7.64 -9.26 5.46
C THR A 78 6.91 -10.51 5.93
N LYS A 79 7.44 -11.19 6.96
CA LYS A 79 6.84 -12.38 7.54
C LYS A 79 5.51 -12.07 8.21
N GLU A 80 5.45 -11.02 9.03
CA GLU A 80 4.22 -10.58 9.70
C GLU A 80 3.13 -10.22 8.69
N ALA A 81 3.47 -9.46 7.65
CA ALA A 81 2.53 -9.09 6.59
C ALA A 81 2.02 -10.34 5.83
N ASN A 82 2.92 -11.26 5.46
CA ASN A 82 2.53 -12.51 4.81
C ASN A 82 1.56 -13.34 5.67
N ASP A 83 1.90 -13.53 6.95
CA ASP A 83 1.08 -14.32 7.87
C ASP A 83 -0.30 -13.67 8.06
N LYS A 84 -0.35 -12.34 8.18
CA LYS A 84 -1.58 -11.59 8.32
C LYS A 84 -2.45 -11.67 7.07
N PHE A 85 -1.89 -11.40 5.91
CA PHE A 85 -2.62 -11.46 4.63
C PHE A 85 -3.14 -12.86 4.35
N ARG A 86 -2.35 -13.91 4.63
CA ARG A 86 -2.81 -15.30 4.53
C ARG A 86 -4.00 -15.58 5.45
N SER A 87 -3.94 -15.08 6.69
CA SER A 87 -5.05 -15.25 7.63
C SER A 87 -6.36 -14.65 7.11
N TRP A 88 -6.28 -13.50 6.43
CA TRP A 88 -7.43 -12.84 5.83
C TRP A 88 -7.95 -13.54 4.57
N VAL A 89 -7.05 -13.97 3.68
CA VAL A 89 -7.39 -14.73 2.46
C VAL A 89 -8.06 -16.07 2.81
N ASN A 90 -7.69 -16.69 3.92
CA ASN A 90 -8.30 -17.94 4.38
C ASN A 90 -9.74 -17.76 4.90
N LYS A 91 -10.18 -16.51 5.17
CA LYS A 91 -11.57 -16.23 5.59
C LYS A 91 -12.56 -16.23 4.42
N GLY A 92 -12.09 -16.24 3.17
CA GLY A 92 -12.93 -16.29 1.97
C GLY A 92 -12.38 -15.43 0.81
N PRO A 93 -13.20 -15.19 -0.20
CA PRO A 93 -12.77 -14.36 -1.34
C PRO A 93 -12.41 -12.95 -0.91
N VAL A 94 -11.27 -12.42 -1.44
CA VAL A 94 -10.79 -11.08 -1.14
C VAL A 94 -10.32 -10.35 -2.40
N PHE A 95 -10.49 -9.03 -2.38
CA PHE A 95 -9.79 -8.11 -3.27
C PHE A 95 -8.69 -7.39 -2.50
N PHE A 96 -7.44 -7.53 -2.95
CA PHE A 96 -6.37 -6.63 -2.55
C PHE A 96 -6.48 -5.33 -3.34
N CYS A 97 -6.50 -4.21 -2.66
CA CYS A 97 -6.67 -2.89 -3.23
C CYS A 97 -5.49 -2.00 -2.85
N ALA A 98 -4.83 -1.43 -3.85
CA ALA A 98 -3.79 -0.43 -3.67
C ALA A 98 -3.95 0.69 -4.71
N HIS A 99 -3.34 1.85 -4.47
CA HIS A 99 -3.35 2.95 -5.42
C HIS A 99 -2.01 3.04 -6.14
N ASN A 100 -2.00 2.85 -7.46
CA ASN A 100 -0.79 2.62 -8.26
C ASN A 100 -0.07 1.32 -7.87
N GLY A 101 -0.82 0.37 -7.36
CA GLY A 101 -0.29 -0.85 -6.76
C GLY A 101 0.47 -1.74 -7.73
N TYR A 102 0.07 -1.81 -9.00
CA TYR A 102 0.79 -2.59 -10.03
C TYR A 102 2.18 -2.03 -10.31
N GLY A 103 2.32 -0.71 -10.26
CA GLY A 103 3.60 -0.04 -10.44
C GLY A 103 4.47 -0.06 -9.20
N PHE A 104 3.91 -0.30 -8.01
CA PHE A 104 4.61 -0.11 -6.75
C PHE A 104 4.32 -1.20 -5.70
N ASP A 105 3.21 -1.12 -4.97
CA ASP A 105 2.95 -1.95 -3.79
C ASP A 105 2.96 -3.44 -4.05
N TYR A 106 2.24 -3.90 -5.09
CA TYR A 106 2.20 -5.32 -5.44
C TYR A 106 3.56 -5.84 -5.89
N MET A 107 4.26 -5.05 -6.69
CA MET A 107 5.59 -5.42 -7.20
C MET A 107 6.59 -5.54 -6.05
N LEU A 108 6.70 -4.51 -5.21
CA LEU A 108 7.67 -4.49 -4.12
C LEU A 108 7.35 -5.54 -3.05
N THR A 109 6.09 -5.65 -2.64
CA THR A 109 5.68 -6.68 -1.67
C THR A 109 5.95 -8.08 -2.20
N SER A 110 5.68 -8.32 -3.49
CA SER A 110 5.99 -9.61 -4.13
C SER A 110 7.48 -9.92 -4.15
N GLN A 111 8.31 -8.94 -4.48
CA GLN A 111 9.76 -9.10 -4.46
C GLN A 111 10.30 -9.40 -3.06
N HIS A 112 9.79 -8.72 -2.04
CA HIS A 112 10.17 -8.94 -0.66
C HIS A 112 9.69 -10.28 -0.12
N LEU A 113 8.48 -10.71 -0.47
CA LEU A 113 7.98 -12.06 -0.14
C LEU A 113 8.86 -13.13 -0.76
N PHE A 114 9.26 -12.97 -2.02
CA PHE A 114 10.13 -13.93 -2.69
C PHE A 114 11.55 -13.92 -2.11
N SER A 115 12.17 -12.74 -1.97
CA SER A 115 13.57 -12.63 -1.52
C SER A 115 13.78 -12.98 -0.06
N ASN A 116 12.82 -12.66 0.82
CA ASN A 116 12.94 -12.89 2.25
C ASN A 116 12.41 -14.26 2.69
N LEU A 117 11.29 -14.71 2.11
CA LEU A 117 10.60 -15.91 2.57
C LEU A 117 10.69 -17.07 1.59
N PHE A 118 11.31 -16.87 0.42
CA PHE A 118 11.28 -17.82 -0.71
C PHE A 118 9.86 -18.28 -1.05
N THR A 119 8.88 -17.40 -0.76
CA THR A 119 7.46 -17.67 -1.01
C THR A 119 7.07 -16.97 -2.30
N TRP A 120 6.55 -17.74 -3.24
CA TRP A 120 6.03 -17.16 -4.47
C TRP A 120 4.90 -16.18 -4.15
N PRO A 121 4.83 -15.01 -4.82
CA PRO A 121 3.86 -13.94 -4.49
C PRO A 121 2.42 -14.27 -4.92
N TRP A 122 2.06 -15.55 -4.93
CA TRP A 122 0.73 -16.02 -5.29
C TRP A 122 -0.37 -15.59 -4.31
N ILE A 123 0.01 -15.03 -3.15
CA ILE A 123 -0.97 -14.53 -2.17
C ILE A 123 -1.94 -13.51 -2.76
N PHE A 124 -1.49 -12.71 -3.72
CA PHE A 124 -2.31 -11.72 -4.40
C PHE A 124 -3.15 -12.29 -5.56
N SER A 125 -2.93 -13.54 -5.97
CA SER A 125 -3.56 -14.15 -7.14
C SER A 125 -3.99 -15.60 -6.94
N THR A 126 -4.20 -16.03 -5.69
CA THR A 126 -4.76 -17.36 -5.36
C THR A 126 -6.20 -17.46 -5.82
N GLY A 127 -6.79 -18.67 -5.78
CA GLY A 127 -8.19 -18.88 -6.12
C GLY A 127 -9.16 -17.93 -5.41
N ASN A 128 -8.83 -17.52 -4.18
CA ASN A 128 -9.65 -16.63 -3.35
C ASN A 128 -9.25 -15.15 -3.40
N ALA A 129 -8.13 -14.79 -4.03
CA ALA A 129 -7.60 -13.44 -4.04
C ALA A 129 -7.54 -12.86 -5.46
N ARG A 130 -7.81 -11.56 -5.59
CA ARG A 130 -7.65 -10.76 -6.81
C ARG A 130 -7.05 -9.42 -6.44
N GLN A 131 -6.36 -8.81 -7.40
CA GLN A 131 -5.77 -7.48 -7.27
C GLN A 131 -6.66 -6.43 -7.90
N ILE A 132 -6.77 -5.27 -7.26
CA ILE A 132 -7.41 -4.07 -7.79
C ILE A 132 -6.41 -2.91 -7.63
N ASP A 133 -6.09 -2.25 -8.74
CA ASP A 133 -5.37 -0.98 -8.71
C ASP A 133 -6.37 0.16 -8.94
N SER A 134 -6.50 1.04 -7.96
CA SER A 134 -7.47 2.13 -8.04
C SER A 134 -7.04 3.26 -8.99
N LEU A 135 -5.74 3.43 -9.27
CA LEU A 135 -5.27 4.49 -10.16
C LEU A 135 -5.82 4.36 -11.59
N PRO A 136 -5.62 3.25 -12.31
CA PRO A 136 -6.19 3.11 -13.65
C PRO A 136 -7.72 3.13 -13.64
N ILE A 137 -8.38 2.68 -12.58
CA ILE A 137 -9.85 2.75 -12.46
C ILE A 137 -10.30 4.21 -12.45
N VAL A 138 -9.70 5.05 -11.61
CA VAL A 138 -10.05 6.48 -11.52
C VAL A 138 -9.72 7.22 -12.82
N GLN A 139 -8.59 6.93 -13.44
CA GLN A 139 -8.20 7.55 -14.72
C GLN A 139 -9.17 7.19 -15.85
N ASN A 140 -9.54 5.92 -15.96
CA ASN A 140 -10.53 5.48 -16.96
C ASN A 140 -11.92 6.07 -16.66
N PHE A 141 -12.33 6.10 -15.40
CA PHE A 141 -13.59 6.71 -15.03
C PHE A 141 -13.65 8.18 -15.42
N ASP A 142 -12.58 8.95 -15.15
CA ASP A 142 -12.48 10.36 -15.53
C ASP A 142 -12.47 10.55 -17.05
N PHE A 143 -11.88 9.62 -17.81
CA PHE A 143 -11.90 9.65 -19.27
C PHE A 143 -13.33 9.48 -19.84
N TYR A 144 -14.11 8.51 -19.33
CA TYR A 144 -15.46 8.24 -19.80
C TYR A 144 -16.54 9.14 -19.19
N ALA A 145 -16.30 9.69 -18.02
CA ALA A 145 -17.20 10.58 -17.30
C ALA A 145 -16.45 11.79 -16.74
N PRO A 146 -15.96 12.71 -17.61
CA PRO A 146 -15.14 13.84 -17.20
C PRO A 146 -15.79 14.67 -16.09
N ASN A 147 -14.98 15.08 -15.09
CA ASN A 147 -15.38 15.92 -13.95
C ASN A 147 -16.45 15.30 -13.01
N LYS A 148 -16.68 14.00 -13.05
CA LYS A 148 -17.51 13.29 -12.06
C LYS A 148 -16.73 12.98 -10.78
N ILE A 149 -15.41 12.85 -10.88
CA ILE A 149 -14.50 12.81 -9.72
C ILE A 149 -13.73 14.13 -9.71
N ALA A 150 -13.76 14.84 -8.60
CA ALA A 150 -12.97 16.05 -8.46
C ALA A 150 -11.47 15.72 -8.41
N THR A 151 -10.67 16.49 -9.13
CA THR A 151 -9.21 16.33 -9.19
C THR A 151 -8.54 17.69 -9.08
N GLU A 152 -7.39 17.73 -8.41
CA GLU A 152 -6.53 18.93 -8.44
C GLU A 152 -5.83 19.03 -9.81
N LEU A 153 -5.42 20.23 -10.17
CA LEU A 153 -4.58 20.47 -11.34
C LEU A 153 -3.16 20.81 -10.89
N ASN A 154 -2.16 20.30 -11.60
CA ASN A 154 -0.78 20.70 -11.40
C ASN A 154 -0.48 22.04 -12.11
N GLU A 155 0.75 22.56 -11.95
CA GLU A 155 1.20 23.81 -12.57
C GLU A 155 1.07 23.85 -14.11
N LYS A 156 1.01 22.67 -14.75
CA LYS A 156 0.82 22.52 -16.20
C LYS A 156 -0.65 22.29 -16.58
N SER A 157 -1.58 22.54 -15.68
CA SER A 157 -3.04 22.30 -15.85
C SER A 157 -3.42 20.85 -16.14
N ASN A 158 -2.56 19.88 -15.80
CA ASN A 158 -2.90 18.45 -15.91
C ASN A 158 -3.56 17.96 -14.62
N LYS A 159 -4.54 17.08 -14.74
CA LYS A 159 -5.20 16.42 -13.60
C LYS A 159 -4.22 15.59 -12.79
N VAL A 160 -4.34 15.67 -11.47
CA VAL A 160 -3.52 14.94 -10.51
C VAL A 160 -4.34 13.79 -9.91
N PHE A 161 -3.92 12.56 -10.17
CA PHE A 161 -4.58 11.34 -9.68
C PHE A 161 -3.86 10.69 -8.49
N LYS A 162 -3.06 11.45 -7.73
CA LYS A 162 -2.51 10.96 -6.46
C LYS A 162 -3.65 10.77 -5.45
N LEU A 163 -3.59 9.68 -4.67
CA LEU A 163 -4.65 9.32 -3.71
C LEU A 163 -5.01 10.48 -2.78
N GLY A 164 -4.00 11.13 -2.19
CA GLY A 164 -4.20 12.27 -1.32
C GLY A 164 -4.91 13.45 -1.98
N SER A 165 -4.50 13.81 -3.19
CA SER A 165 -5.14 14.87 -3.96
C SER A 165 -6.59 14.53 -4.30
N LEU A 166 -6.86 13.28 -4.68
CA LEU A 166 -8.22 12.80 -4.96
C LEU A 166 -9.11 12.87 -3.72
N CYS A 167 -8.63 12.37 -2.59
CA CYS A 167 -9.37 12.41 -1.34
C CYS A 167 -9.70 13.86 -0.95
N LYS A 168 -8.70 14.74 -0.93
CA LYS A 168 -8.88 16.16 -0.60
C LYS A 168 -9.87 16.86 -1.52
N ALA A 169 -9.74 16.68 -2.85
CA ALA A 169 -10.62 17.28 -3.84
C ALA A 169 -12.09 16.80 -3.70
N ASN A 170 -12.31 15.59 -3.17
CA ASN A 170 -13.64 15.02 -2.95
C ASN A 170 -14.14 15.17 -1.49
N GLY A 171 -13.51 16.03 -0.69
CA GLY A 171 -13.97 16.37 0.65
C GLY A 171 -13.68 15.34 1.73
N PHE A 172 -12.79 14.40 1.48
CA PHE A 172 -12.33 13.47 2.52
C PHE A 172 -11.22 14.12 3.34
N GLU A 173 -11.41 14.22 4.65
CA GLU A 173 -10.34 14.61 5.56
C GLU A 173 -9.31 13.50 5.64
N ILE A 174 -8.08 13.83 5.27
CA ILE A 174 -6.95 12.94 5.43
C ILE A 174 -6.19 13.42 6.65
N LYS A 175 -6.45 12.81 7.78
CA LYS A 175 -5.82 13.21 9.04
C LYS A 175 -4.33 12.90 9.06
N GLU A 176 -3.88 11.87 8.35
CA GLU A 176 -2.47 11.46 8.28
C GLU A 176 -2.22 10.64 7.02
N LEU A 177 -1.67 11.25 5.97
CA LEU A 177 -1.37 10.56 4.70
C LEU A 177 -0.10 9.69 4.75
N HIS A 178 0.79 9.92 5.69
CA HIS A 178 2.10 9.27 5.78
C HIS A 178 2.57 9.14 7.21
N SER A 179 1.67 9.03 8.18
CA SER A 179 2.09 8.84 9.55
C SER A 179 1.81 7.41 10.00
N SER A 180 2.85 6.63 10.08
CA SER A 180 2.90 5.43 10.92
C SER A 180 2.90 5.80 12.42
N ARG A 181 2.17 6.87 12.82
CA ARG A 181 1.98 7.25 14.21
C ARG A 181 0.78 6.51 14.76
N GLY A 182 1.07 5.45 15.47
CA GLY A 182 0.20 4.73 16.36
C GLY A 182 0.98 4.34 17.57
#